data_b50f3da89c6127ef129593fda3d92f7e
#
_entry.id   b50f3da89c6127ef129593fda3d92f7e
#
_cell.length_a   1.000
_cell.length_b   1.000
_cell.length_c   1.000
_cell.angle_alpha   90.00
_cell.angle_beta   90.00
_cell.angle_gamma   90.00
#
_symmetry.space_group_name_H-M   'P 1'
#
loop_
_entity.id
_entity.type
_entity.pdbx_description
1 polymer ?
#
loop_
_entity_poly.entity_id
_entity_poly.type
_entity_poly.pdbx_seq_one_letter_code
_entity_poly.pdbx_strand_id
1 'polypeptide(L)'
;TEITASNENTDIKVTVEDQKEEKKNDAGEVLVTISVQKATIEDSGYDALQKVLDQQSADTYELAQEAWGDMQTFLEDSDWETTGSLYAIEDTISMKRGDDRIFSYVTTNYSYLGGAHPNFVYNGYNYDTKTGKRLTLRDVTEDYDSLYAQVLDTLRAFQEEQEDFMFFEDYEDTVKGMFYGFSAE
;
A
#
# COMPACT_ATOMS: atom_id res chain seq x y z
N THR A 1 6.64 9.99 -14.46
CA THR A 1 5.74 9.52 -15.54
C THR A 1 4.35 10.03 -15.18
N GLU A 2 3.78 10.87 -16.05
CA GLU A 2 2.40 11.34 -15.91
C GLU A 2 1.48 10.12 -16.10
N ILE A 3 1.02 9.55 -15.02
CA ILE A 3 -0.03 8.54 -15.06
C ILE A 3 -1.34 9.30 -14.91
N THR A 4 -1.92 9.69 -16.03
CA THR A 4 -3.32 10.10 -16.07
C THR A 4 -4.12 8.87 -15.68
N ALA A 5 -4.61 8.84 -14.43
CA ALA A 5 -5.52 7.81 -13.98
C ALA A 5 -6.79 7.89 -14.82
N SER A 6 -6.82 7.15 -15.92
CA SER A 6 -7.99 7.01 -16.78
C SER A 6 -9.00 6.08 -16.12
N ASN A 7 -9.62 6.53 -15.05
CA ASN A 7 -10.86 5.98 -14.57
C ASN A 7 -11.97 6.97 -14.88
N GLU A 8 -13.04 6.51 -15.48
CA GLU A 8 -14.24 7.28 -15.88
C GLU A 8 -14.91 8.07 -14.72
N ASN A 9 -14.33 8.07 -13.51
CA ASN A 9 -14.82 8.69 -12.29
C ASN A 9 -13.79 9.59 -11.60
N THR A 10 -12.77 10.11 -12.28
CA THR A 10 -11.82 11.04 -11.67
C THR A 10 -12.03 12.44 -12.22
N ASP A 11 -12.77 13.29 -11.48
CA ASP A 11 -12.91 14.71 -11.78
C ASP A 11 -11.68 15.52 -11.30
N ILE A 12 -10.81 14.91 -10.49
CA ILE A 12 -9.62 15.52 -9.89
C ILE A 12 -8.38 15.09 -10.65
N LYS A 13 -7.60 16.06 -11.09
CA LYS A 13 -6.32 15.78 -11.76
C LYS A 13 -5.25 15.45 -10.74
N VAL A 14 -4.63 14.30 -10.90
CA VAL A 14 -3.57 13.79 -10.04
C VAL A 14 -2.36 13.39 -10.86
N THR A 15 -1.22 13.90 -10.45
CA THR A 15 0.09 13.44 -10.97
C THR A 15 0.72 12.49 -9.96
N VAL A 16 1.24 11.36 -10.43
CA VAL A 16 1.96 10.39 -9.61
C VAL A 16 3.42 10.37 -10.05
N GLU A 17 4.32 10.61 -9.11
CA GLU A 17 5.76 10.67 -9.35
C GLU A 17 6.51 9.67 -8.47
N ASP A 18 7.57 9.06 -9.02
CA ASP A 18 8.45 8.18 -8.26
C ASP A 18 9.50 9.01 -7.50
N GLN A 19 9.61 8.78 -6.20
CA GLN A 19 10.75 9.20 -5.38
C GLN A 19 11.72 8.01 -5.31
N LYS A 20 12.86 8.12 -6.00
CA LYS A 20 13.83 7.01 -6.12
C LYS A 20 15.12 7.31 -5.43
N GLU A 21 15.65 6.30 -4.75
CA GLU A 21 16.98 6.30 -4.17
C GLU A 21 17.68 4.96 -4.47
N GLU A 22 18.98 5.02 -4.76
CA GLU A 22 19.86 3.85 -4.86
C GLU A 22 20.91 3.91 -3.76
N LYS A 23 21.05 2.83 -3.01
CA LYS A 23 22.17 2.65 -2.10
C LYS A 23 23.22 1.76 -2.79
N LYS A 24 24.48 2.14 -2.68
CA LYS A 24 25.60 1.49 -3.35
C LYS A 24 26.65 1.03 -2.34
N ASN A 25 27.36 -0.04 -2.70
CA ASN A 25 28.55 -0.46 -1.95
C ASN A 25 29.77 0.40 -2.30
N ASP A 26 30.91 0.15 -1.64
CA ASP A 26 32.17 0.85 -1.85
C ASP A 26 32.72 0.68 -3.29
N ALA A 27 32.33 -0.36 -4.00
CA ALA A 27 32.69 -0.59 -5.40
C ALA A 27 31.76 0.17 -6.38
N GLY A 28 30.71 0.86 -5.88
CA GLY A 28 29.75 1.62 -6.69
C GLY A 28 28.63 0.77 -7.28
N GLU A 29 28.50 -0.48 -6.87
CA GLU A 29 27.43 -1.37 -7.29
C GLU A 29 26.14 -1.09 -6.50
N VAL A 30 24.97 -1.07 -7.18
CA VAL A 30 23.68 -0.86 -6.53
C VAL A 30 23.33 -2.07 -5.68
N LEU A 31 23.10 -1.84 -4.40
CA LEU A 31 22.66 -2.85 -3.43
C LEU A 31 21.15 -2.89 -3.33
N VAL A 32 20.52 -1.75 -3.21
CA VAL A 32 19.06 -1.63 -3.12
C VAL A 32 18.56 -0.44 -3.92
N THR A 33 17.41 -0.61 -4.53
CA THR A 33 16.60 0.48 -5.09
C THR A 33 15.37 0.67 -4.20
N ILE A 34 15.18 1.88 -3.69
CA ILE A 34 13.96 2.31 -3.00
C ILE A 34 13.20 3.24 -3.94
N SER A 35 11.93 2.92 -4.20
CA SER A 35 11.05 3.71 -5.07
C SER A 35 9.68 3.83 -4.44
N VAL A 36 9.32 5.02 -3.98
CA VAL A 36 8.00 5.30 -3.38
C VAL A 36 7.28 6.32 -4.23
N GLN A 37 6.07 6.00 -4.63
CA GLN A 37 5.23 6.91 -5.39
C GLN A 37 4.57 7.96 -4.50
N LYS A 38 4.51 9.18 -5.03
CA LYS A 38 3.82 10.31 -4.42
C LYS A 38 2.72 10.80 -5.36
N ALA A 39 1.51 10.98 -4.81
CA ALA A 39 0.40 11.58 -5.53
C ALA A 39 0.34 13.09 -5.24
N THR A 40 0.22 13.90 -6.29
CA THR A 40 0.06 15.35 -6.21
C THR A 40 -1.22 15.75 -6.92
N ILE A 41 -2.10 16.50 -6.24
CA ILE A 41 -3.33 17.04 -6.81
C ILE A 41 -2.99 18.36 -7.50
N GLU A 42 -3.33 18.48 -8.78
CA GLU A 42 -3.06 19.68 -9.58
C GLU A 42 -4.10 20.77 -9.38
N ASP A 43 -5.33 20.40 -9.00
CA ASP A 43 -6.43 21.31 -8.83
C ASP A 43 -6.34 22.05 -7.48
N SER A 44 -6.75 23.32 -7.44
CA SER A 44 -6.80 24.10 -6.21
C SER A 44 -7.99 23.72 -5.33
N GLY A 45 -7.86 23.94 -4.02
CA GLY A 45 -8.94 23.74 -3.06
C GLY A 45 -8.91 22.39 -2.35
N TYR A 46 -7.86 21.61 -2.55
CA TYR A 46 -7.66 20.29 -1.91
C TYR A 46 -6.47 20.25 -0.95
N ASP A 47 -6.09 21.38 -0.38
CA ASP A 47 -4.88 21.52 0.47
C ASP A 47 -4.88 20.56 1.67
N ALA A 48 -6.06 20.33 2.27
CA ALA A 48 -6.19 19.41 3.40
C ALA A 48 -5.92 17.95 2.99
N LEU A 49 -6.45 17.53 1.84
CA LEU A 49 -6.18 16.21 1.27
C LEU A 49 -4.72 16.09 0.84
N GLN A 50 -4.17 17.08 0.12
CA GLN A 50 -2.77 17.07 -0.32
C GLN A 50 -1.82 16.91 0.86
N LYS A 51 -2.06 17.61 1.97
CA LYS A 51 -1.25 17.46 3.18
C LYS A 51 -1.23 16.02 3.71
N VAL A 52 -2.36 15.32 3.65
CA VAL A 52 -2.44 13.92 4.10
C VAL A 52 -1.71 12.99 3.13
N LEU A 53 -1.81 13.24 1.82
CA LEU A 53 -1.06 12.46 0.81
C LEU A 53 0.44 12.66 0.94
N ASP A 54 0.89 13.90 1.19
CA ASP A 54 2.30 14.22 1.44
C ASP A 54 2.82 13.49 2.68
N GLN A 55 2.05 13.48 3.77
CA GLN A 55 2.44 12.79 5.00
C GLN A 55 2.50 11.28 4.77
N GLN A 56 1.49 10.71 4.11
CA GLN A 56 1.46 9.27 3.80
C GLN A 56 2.67 8.84 2.96
N SER A 57 3.03 9.63 1.95
CA SER A 57 4.21 9.35 1.13
C SER A 57 5.51 9.46 1.93
N ALA A 58 5.62 10.44 2.81
CA ALA A 58 6.79 10.60 3.68
C ALA A 58 6.93 9.43 4.66
N ASP A 59 5.84 9.03 5.32
CA ASP A 59 5.82 7.89 6.25
C ASP A 59 6.19 6.59 5.53
N THR A 60 5.65 6.36 4.33
CA THR A 60 5.98 5.18 3.51
C THR A 60 7.46 5.17 3.11
N TYR A 61 8.01 6.32 2.76
CA TYR A 61 9.42 6.44 2.41
C TYR A 61 10.34 6.19 3.62
N GLU A 62 9.99 6.71 4.79
CA GLU A 62 10.70 6.46 6.05
C GLU A 62 10.71 4.96 6.39
N LEU A 63 9.55 4.29 6.34
CA LEU A 63 9.44 2.84 6.56
C LEU A 63 10.30 2.03 5.58
N ALA A 64 10.36 2.45 4.31
CA ALA A 64 11.21 1.79 3.32
C ALA A 64 12.71 1.95 3.64
N GLN A 65 13.12 3.11 4.17
CA GLN A 65 14.48 3.33 4.62
C GLN A 65 14.83 2.55 5.88
N GLU A 66 13.91 2.46 6.84
CA GLU A 66 14.06 1.62 8.05
C GLU A 66 14.22 0.15 7.68
N ALA A 67 13.37 -0.39 6.81
CA ALA A 67 13.45 -1.77 6.35
C ALA A 67 14.80 -2.09 5.67
N TRP A 68 15.35 -1.14 4.92
CA TRP A 68 16.70 -1.28 4.38
C TRP A 68 17.77 -1.22 5.47
N GLY A 69 17.65 -0.30 6.45
CA GLY A 69 18.60 -0.19 7.58
C GLY A 69 18.68 -1.49 8.39
N ASP A 70 17.55 -2.12 8.66
CA ASP A 70 17.48 -3.42 9.34
C ASP A 70 18.17 -4.51 8.52
N MET A 71 17.94 -4.54 7.20
CA MET A 71 18.60 -5.48 6.31
C MET A 71 20.11 -5.25 6.25
N GLN A 72 20.56 -4.01 6.23
CA GLN A 72 21.98 -3.65 6.25
C GLN A 72 22.67 -4.17 7.52
N THR A 73 22.04 -3.97 8.68
CA THR A 73 22.52 -4.47 9.95
C THR A 73 22.64 -6.01 9.94
N PHE A 74 21.62 -6.69 9.39
CA PHE A 74 21.67 -8.15 9.23
C PHE A 74 22.81 -8.61 8.33
N LEU A 75 23.07 -7.90 7.23
CA LEU A 75 24.16 -8.24 6.30
C LEU A 75 25.55 -8.03 6.92
N GLU A 76 25.72 -6.98 7.77
CA GLU A 76 26.97 -6.71 8.48
C GLU A 76 27.27 -7.77 9.55
N ASP A 77 26.23 -8.30 10.21
CA ASP A 77 26.34 -9.31 11.27
C ASP A 77 26.38 -10.77 10.75
N SER A 78 26.12 -10.96 9.46
CA SER A 78 26.07 -12.29 8.84
C SER A 78 27.23 -12.51 7.86
N ASP A 79 27.72 -13.75 7.77
CA ASP A 79 28.65 -14.17 6.71
C ASP A 79 27.92 -14.30 5.33
N TRP A 80 26.77 -13.63 5.16
CA TRP A 80 25.98 -13.69 3.94
C TRP A 80 26.69 -12.91 2.84
N GLU A 81 27.30 -13.62 1.90
CA GLU A 81 27.81 -13.00 0.69
C GLU A 81 26.62 -12.50 -0.16
N THR A 82 26.55 -11.21 -0.39
CA THR A 82 25.61 -10.59 -1.33
C THR A 82 26.00 -11.00 -2.75
N THR A 83 25.57 -12.17 -3.17
CA THR A 83 25.79 -12.67 -4.54
C THR A 83 24.89 -11.96 -5.51
N GLY A 84 25.18 -10.67 -5.82
CA GLY A 84 24.59 -9.97 -6.97
C GLY A 84 23.07 -9.79 -7.00
N SER A 85 22.36 -10.08 -5.92
CA SER A 85 20.92 -9.89 -5.83
C SER A 85 20.63 -8.43 -5.52
N LEU A 86 20.01 -7.71 -6.45
CA LEU A 86 19.49 -6.38 -6.21
C LEU A 86 18.30 -6.49 -5.25
N TYR A 87 18.44 -5.88 -4.08
CA TYR A 87 17.30 -5.66 -3.20
C TYR A 87 16.42 -4.55 -3.77
N ALA A 88 15.13 -4.63 -3.54
CA ALA A 88 14.19 -3.64 -4.01
C ALA A 88 13.05 -3.43 -3.00
N ILE A 89 12.70 -2.17 -2.79
CA ILE A 89 11.52 -1.75 -2.02
C ILE A 89 10.77 -0.76 -2.91
N GLU A 90 9.57 -1.12 -3.33
CA GLU A 90 8.77 -0.30 -4.23
C GLU A 90 7.36 -0.14 -3.65
N ASP A 91 6.86 1.09 -3.58
CA ASP A 91 5.47 1.38 -3.28
C ASP A 91 4.85 2.12 -4.47
N THR A 92 3.80 1.54 -5.03
CA THR A 92 3.11 2.07 -6.21
C THR A 92 1.67 2.42 -5.89
N ILE A 93 1.16 3.48 -6.51
CA ILE A 93 -0.20 4.00 -6.32
C ILE A 93 -1.07 3.62 -7.51
N SER A 94 -2.22 3.01 -7.23
CA SER A 94 -3.28 2.76 -8.20
C SER A 94 -4.54 3.54 -7.82
N MET A 95 -4.82 4.63 -8.53
CA MET A 95 -6.02 5.43 -8.30
C MET A 95 -7.29 4.62 -8.58
N LYS A 96 -8.27 4.72 -7.69
CA LYS A 96 -9.56 4.04 -7.81
C LYS A 96 -10.73 5.01 -7.98
N ARG A 97 -10.68 6.15 -7.29
CA ARG A 97 -11.72 7.18 -7.36
C ARG A 97 -11.16 8.54 -6.95
N GLY A 98 -11.58 9.61 -7.62
CA GLY A 98 -11.20 10.98 -7.28
C GLY A 98 -12.30 11.93 -7.72
N ASP A 99 -13.30 12.18 -6.86
CA ASP A 99 -14.39 13.10 -7.08
C ASP A 99 -14.52 14.11 -5.92
N ASP A 100 -15.56 14.92 -5.93
CA ASP A 100 -15.81 15.97 -4.92
C ASP A 100 -16.15 15.45 -3.51
N ARG A 101 -16.25 14.13 -3.34
CA ARG A 101 -16.61 13.47 -2.07
C ARG A 101 -15.54 12.52 -1.58
N ILE A 102 -15.04 11.65 -2.47
CA ILE A 102 -14.14 10.56 -2.10
C ILE A 102 -12.91 10.59 -2.99
N PHE A 103 -11.75 10.51 -2.35
CA PHE A 103 -10.47 10.23 -2.97
C PHE A 103 -10.00 8.85 -2.50
N SER A 104 -9.83 7.92 -3.45
CA SER A 104 -9.54 6.52 -3.14
C SER A 104 -8.42 5.97 -4.02
N TYR A 105 -7.46 5.29 -3.42
CA TYR A 105 -6.40 4.58 -4.11
C TYR A 105 -5.99 3.33 -3.34
N VAL A 106 -5.27 2.45 -4.03
CA VAL A 106 -4.60 1.29 -3.45
C VAL A 106 -3.12 1.47 -3.65
N THR A 107 -2.32 1.23 -2.62
CA THR A 107 -0.88 1.04 -2.79
C THR A 107 -0.56 -0.44 -2.90
N THR A 108 0.45 -0.75 -3.72
CA THR A 108 1.11 -2.04 -3.74
C THR A 108 2.53 -1.84 -3.27
N ASN A 109 2.83 -2.35 -2.08
CA ASN A 109 4.19 -2.43 -1.57
C ASN A 109 4.80 -3.75 -2.03
N TYR A 110 5.88 -3.66 -2.79
CA TYR A 110 6.73 -4.77 -3.17
C TYR A 110 8.04 -4.65 -2.41
N SER A 111 8.48 -5.72 -1.77
CA SER A 111 9.80 -5.75 -1.16
C SER A 111 10.50 -7.07 -1.44
N TYR A 112 11.73 -6.97 -1.95
CA TYR A 112 12.67 -8.07 -2.04
C TYR A 112 13.94 -7.71 -1.28
N LEU A 113 14.07 -8.27 -0.10
CA LEU A 113 15.21 -8.08 0.80
C LEU A 113 15.98 -9.41 0.98
N GLY A 114 16.00 -10.21 -0.08
CA GLY A 114 16.61 -11.55 -0.06
C GLY A 114 15.61 -12.67 0.26
N GLY A 115 16.04 -13.91 0.10
CA GLY A 115 15.20 -15.09 0.31
C GLY A 115 14.62 -15.66 -0.99
N ALA A 116 13.66 -16.59 -0.87
CA ALA A 116 13.14 -17.37 -1.99
C ALA A 116 12.15 -16.59 -2.88
N HIS A 117 11.48 -15.59 -2.35
CA HIS A 117 10.45 -14.82 -3.07
C HIS A 117 10.28 -13.41 -2.48
N PRO A 118 9.79 -12.47 -3.28
CA PRO A 118 9.42 -11.15 -2.78
C PRO A 118 8.15 -11.18 -1.92
N ASN A 119 7.94 -10.09 -1.18
CA ASN A 119 6.73 -9.81 -0.43
C ASN A 119 5.88 -8.80 -1.18
N PHE A 120 4.56 -8.96 -1.08
CA PHE A 120 3.57 -8.02 -1.61
C PHE A 120 2.55 -7.68 -0.53
N VAL A 121 2.32 -6.38 -0.32
CA VAL A 121 1.28 -5.88 0.58
C VAL A 121 0.41 -4.88 -0.17
N TYR A 122 -0.90 -5.04 -0.06
CA TYR A 122 -1.88 -4.14 -0.67
C TYR A 122 -2.60 -3.35 0.43
N ASN A 123 -2.57 -2.02 0.32
CA ASN A 123 -3.25 -1.15 1.28
C ASN A 123 -4.26 -0.25 0.56
N GLY A 124 -5.51 -0.26 1.03
CA GLY A 124 -6.56 0.63 0.55
C GLY A 124 -6.64 1.92 1.37
N TYR A 125 -6.68 3.04 0.68
CA TYR A 125 -6.82 4.37 1.27
C TYR A 125 -8.04 5.08 0.72
N ASN A 126 -8.89 5.56 1.62
CA ASN A 126 -10.08 6.31 1.27
C ASN A 126 -10.15 7.56 2.13
N TYR A 127 -10.36 8.70 1.50
CA TYR A 127 -10.41 10.00 2.16
C TYR A 127 -11.63 10.79 1.72
N ASP A 128 -12.20 11.57 2.65
CA ASP A 128 -13.07 12.67 2.30
C ASP A 128 -12.23 13.70 1.54
N THR A 129 -12.64 14.00 0.32
CA THR A 129 -11.85 14.82 -0.61
C THR A 129 -11.63 16.24 -0.11
N LYS A 130 -12.59 16.81 0.63
CA LYS A 130 -12.54 18.20 1.08
C LYS A 130 -11.76 18.38 2.37
N THR A 131 -11.85 17.41 3.27
CA THR A 131 -11.28 17.51 4.61
C THR A 131 -9.98 16.73 4.78
N GLY A 132 -9.67 15.81 3.86
CA GLY A 132 -8.56 14.86 4.01
C GLY A 132 -8.78 13.83 5.13
N LYS A 133 -9.98 13.78 5.74
CA LYS A 133 -10.30 12.79 6.77
C LYS A 133 -10.26 11.39 6.15
N ARG A 134 -9.49 10.47 6.74
CA ARG A 134 -9.52 9.06 6.35
C ARG A 134 -10.91 8.49 6.63
N LEU A 135 -11.47 7.83 5.61
CA LEU A 135 -12.76 7.15 5.68
C LEU A 135 -12.54 5.66 5.93
N THR A 136 -13.32 5.12 6.84
CA THR A 136 -13.43 3.71 7.14
C THR A 136 -14.73 3.16 6.58
N LEU A 137 -14.92 1.84 6.61
CA LEU A 137 -16.19 1.22 6.24
C LEU A 137 -17.35 1.74 7.11
N ARG A 138 -17.09 2.10 8.37
CA ARG A 138 -18.10 2.68 9.28
C ARG A 138 -18.57 4.07 8.87
N ASP A 139 -17.75 4.81 8.12
CA ASP A 139 -18.14 6.15 7.62
C ASP A 139 -19.03 6.06 6.37
N VAL A 140 -19.10 4.88 5.70
CA VAL A 140 -19.80 4.72 4.42
C VAL A 140 -20.98 3.75 4.45
N THR A 141 -21.20 3.04 5.55
CA THR A 141 -22.36 2.14 5.73
C THR A 141 -22.98 2.31 7.11
N GLU A 142 -24.32 2.31 7.15
CA GLU A 142 -25.11 2.29 8.38
C GLU A 142 -25.30 0.87 8.92
N ASP A 143 -25.28 -0.13 8.04
CA ASP A 143 -25.42 -1.56 8.37
C ASP A 143 -24.08 -2.29 8.23
N TYR A 144 -23.23 -2.10 9.23
CA TYR A 144 -21.89 -2.63 9.24
C TYR A 144 -21.83 -4.14 9.40
N ASP A 145 -22.75 -4.71 10.19
CA ASP A 145 -22.82 -6.15 10.41
C ASP A 145 -23.30 -6.89 9.16
N SER A 146 -24.26 -6.31 8.44
CA SER A 146 -24.70 -6.84 7.14
C SER A 146 -23.57 -6.80 6.10
N LEU A 147 -22.78 -5.72 6.07
CA LEU A 147 -21.63 -5.63 5.18
C LEU A 147 -20.58 -6.71 5.50
N TYR A 148 -20.28 -6.91 6.79
CA TYR A 148 -19.37 -7.97 7.25
C TYR A 148 -19.85 -9.36 6.78
N ALA A 149 -21.14 -9.67 7.01
CA ALA A 149 -21.71 -10.93 6.59
C ALA A 149 -21.62 -11.13 5.06
N GLN A 150 -21.93 -10.10 4.27
CA GLN A 150 -21.82 -10.16 2.80
C GLN A 150 -20.37 -10.39 2.33
N VAL A 151 -19.39 -9.76 2.98
CA VAL A 151 -17.97 -9.99 2.65
C VAL A 151 -17.57 -11.42 2.94
N LEU A 152 -17.93 -11.99 4.10
CA LEU A 152 -17.65 -13.39 4.42
C LEU A 152 -18.32 -14.34 3.43
N ASP A 153 -19.60 -14.13 3.11
CA ASP A 153 -20.32 -14.98 2.17
C ASP A 153 -19.70 -14.94 0.77
N THR A 154 -19.23 -13.74 0.34
CA THR A 154 -18.52 -13.60 -0.94
C THR A 154 -17.20 -14.36 -0.95
N LEU A 155 -16.41 -14.27 0.13
CA LEU A 155 -15.14 -14.98 0.24
C LEU A 155 -15.32 -16.50 0.28
N ARG A 156 -16.33 -16.98 1.00
CA ARG A 156 -16.67 -18.41 1.03
C ARG A 156 -17.08 -18.92 -0.35
N ALA A 157 -17.97 -18.19 -1.04
CA ALA A 157 -18.37 -18.54 -2.40
C ALA A 157 -17.17 -18.55 -3.36
N PHE A 158 -16.27 -17.57 -3.26
CA PHE A 158 -15.05 -17.54 -4.06
C PHE A 158 -14.18 -18.77 -3.81
N GLN A 159 -13.99 -19.17 -2.55
CA GLN A 159 -13.22 -20.37 -2.20
C GLN A 159 -13.85 -21.67 -2.74
N GLU A 160 -15.19 -21.76 -2.70
CA GLU A 160 -15.92 -22.92 -3.24
C GLU A 160 -15.82 -23.02 -4.77
N GLU A 161 -15.75 -21.90 -5.47
CA GLU A 161 -15.63 -21.86 -6.95
C GLU A 161 -14.21 -22.15 -7.47
N GLN A 162 -13.20 -22.01 -6.63
CA GLN A 162 -11.78 -22.15 -7.01
C GLN A 162 -11.20 -23.44 -6.43
N GLU A 163 -11.17 -24.52 -7.22
CA GLU A 163 -10.73 -25.86 -6.77
C GLU A 163 -9.26 -25.88 -6.24
N ASP A 164 -8.40 -25.01 -6.77
CA ASP A 164 -6.96 -24.94 -6.44
C ASP A 164 -6.59 -23.78 -5.50
N PHE A 165 -7.58 -23.02 -5.02
CA PHE A 165 -7.33 -21.87 -4.16
C PHE A 165 -7.88 -22.12 -2.75
N MET A 166 -7.03 -21.95 -1.74
CA MET A 166 -7.45 -21.99 -0.34
C MET A 166 -6.94 -20.73 0.37
N PHE A 167 -7.83 -20.08 1.12
CA PHE A 167 -7.42 -19.09 2.10
C PHE A 167 -6.65 -19.77 3.26
N PHE A 168 -5.87 -19.00 4.00
CA PHE A 168 -5.33 -19.47 5.27
C PHE A 168 -6.47 -19.87 6.23
N GLU A 169 -6.23 -20.82 7.12
CA GLU A 169 -7.26 -21.37 8.02
C GLU A 169 -7.96 -20.29 8.88
N ASP A 170 -7.24 -19.20 9.18
CA ASP A 170 -7.70 -18.08 10.02
C ASP A 170 -8.22 -16.86 9.23
N TYR A 171 -8.51 -17.01 7.92
CA TYR A 171 -8.92 -15.85 7.11
C TYR A 171 -10.20 -15.18 7.62
N GLU A 172 -11.15 -15.94 8.17
CA GLU A 172 -12.38 -15.36 8.74
C GLU A 172 -12.10 -14.52 9.98
N ASP A 173 -11.18 -14.96 10.85
CA ASP A 173 -10.73 -14.17 12.01
C ASP A 173 -9.96 -12.93 11.56
N THR A 174 -9.16 -13.04 10.51
CA THR A 174 -8.49 -11.89 9.90
C THR A 174 -9.50 -10.86 9.38
N VAL A 175 -10.52 -11.29 8.63
CA VAL A 175 -11.59 -10.41 8.15
C VAL A 175 -12.35 -9.78 9.32
N LYS A 176 -12.67 -10.56 10.35
CA LYS A 176 -13.30 -10.06 11.57
C LYS A 176 -12.44 -9.00 12.26
N GLY A 177 -11.13 -9.23 12.36
CA GLY A 177 -10.17 -8.26 12.88
C GLY A 177 -10.16 -6.96 12.08
N MET A 178 -10.22 -7.02 10.76
CA MET A 178 -10.31 -5.84 9.89
C MET A 178 -11.58 -5.02 10.13
N PHE A 179 -12.70 -5.68 10.42
CA PHE A 179 -13.99 -5.03 10.65
C PHE A 179 -14.14 -4.51 12.09
N TYR A 180 -13.77 -5.27 13.08
CA TYR A 180 -14.07 -5.00 14.49
C TYR A 180 -12.84 -4.73 15.36
N GLY A 181 -11.66 -4.85 14.79
CA GLY A 181 -10.38 -4.82 15.50
C GLY A 181 -9.99 -6.20 16.02
N PHE A 182 -8.68 -6.43 16.12
CA PHE A 182 -8.16 -7.64 16.75
C PHE A 182 -8.37 -7.52 18.25
N SER A 183 -8.91 -8.57 18.89
CA SER A 183 -8.92 -8.65 20.34
C SER A 183 -7.47 -8.78 20.83
N ALA A 184 -7.04 -7.92 21.74
CA ALA A 184 -5.79 -8.15 22.46
C ALA A 184 -5.98 -9.44 23.29
N GLU A 185 -5.28 -10.52 22.94
CA GLU A 185 -5.07 -11.65 23.80
C GLU A 185 -3.96 -11.37 24.80
#